data_4810b7f9da86da85d0d7fcb889077e17
#
_entry.id   4810b7f9da86da85d0d7fcb889077e17
#
_cell.length_a   1.000
_cell.length_b   1.000
_cell.length_c   1.000
_cell.angle_alpha   90.00
_cell.angle_beta   90.00
_cell.angle_gamma   90.00
#
_symmetry.space_group_name_H-M   'P 1'
#
loop_
_entity.id
_entity.type
_entity.pdbx_description
1 polymer ?
#
loop_
_entity_poly.entity_id
_entity_poly.type
_entity_poly.pdbx_seq_one_letter_code
_entity_poly.pdbx_strand_id
1 'polypeptide(L)'
;MQTRRDFIRRLGLSSAALPFVSNLSTFAASGAREVRKQRLVVMFSPNGTVPWDFWPDEEGQQFTLKRILQPLQDFQDRLLVLKGVCDKVRGDGDNHMRGMGCLLTGIELFPGNIQGGSDTPAGWASGISIDQEIARFLQSREETRTRFGSLEFGVMVPDRADTWTRMSYLGANKPVAPIDDPYQMFRRLYGQVQQREVLTGVLD
;
A
#
# COMPACT_ATOMS: atom_id res chain seq x y z
N MET A 1 32.17 -16.70 -19.95
CA MET A 1 30.95 -15.86 -19.71
C MET A 1 30.35 -16.28 -18.39
N GLN A 2 30.30 -15.39 -17.41
CA GLN A 2 29.61 -15.70 -16.14
C GLN A 2 28.11 -15.68 -16.36
N THR A 3 27.43 -16.76 -16.00
CA THR A 3 25.97 -16.85 -16.11
C THR A 3 25.29 -16.12 -14.94
N ARG A 4 24.04 -15.67 -15.13
CA ARG A 4 23.22 -15.04 -14.05
C ARG A 4 23.10 -15.95 -12.83
N ARG A 5 23.13 -17.27 -13.05
CA ARG A 5 23.07 -18.29 -12.00
C ARG A 5 24.32 -18.29 -11.12
N ASP A 6 25.50 -18.04 -11.71
CA ASP A 6 26.77 -17.95 -10.97
C ASP A 6 26.87 -16.67 -10.16
N PHE A 7 26.29 -15.58 -10.66
CA PHE A 7 26.19 -14.33 -9.93
C PHE A 7 25.31 -14.48 -8.65
N ILE A 8 24.14 -15.11 -8.78
CA ILE A 8 23.21 -15.34 -7.67
C ILE A 8 23.82 -16.28 -6.62
N ARG A 9 24.51 -17.35 -7.04
CA ARG A 9 25.22 -18.25 -6.12
C ARG A 9 26.33 -17.54 -5.34
N ARG A 10 27.05 -16.62 -5.96
CA ARG A 10 28.10 -15.84 -5.30
C ARG A 10 27.58 -14.82 -4.29
N LEU A 11 26.34 -14.34 -4.45
CA LEU A 11 25.69 -13.46 -3.49
C LEU A 11 25.17 -14.17 -2.24
N GLY A 12 25.28 -15.49 -2.14
CA GLY A 12 24.85 -16.26 -0.98
C GLY A 12 23.34 -16.18 -0.71
N LEU A 13 22.55 -15.85 -1.73
CA LEU A 13 21.10 -15.79 -1.59
C LEU A 13 20.54 -17.19 -1.35
N SER A 14 19.80 -17.35 -0.26
CA SER A 14 19.12 -18.60 0.07
C SER A 14 18.07 -18.95 -0.99
N SER A 15 17.72 -20.23 -1.10
CA SER A 15 16.65 -20.72 -1.99
C SER A 15 15.31 -20.00 -1.79
N ALA A 16 15.08 -19.41 -0.61
CA ALA A 16 13.92 -18.58 -0.31
C ALA A 16 13.84 -17.25 -1.09
N ALA A 17 15.00 -16.75 -1.57
CA ALA A 17 15.04 -15.53 -2.41
C ALA A 17 14.87 -15.82 -3.90
N LEU A 18 14.99 -17.08 -4.34
CA LEU A 18 14.87 -17.49 -5.74
C LEU A 18 13.55 -17.07 -6.40
N PRO A 19 12.36 -17.14 -5.76
CA PRO A 19 11.11 -16.68 -6.37
C PRO A 19 11.11 -15.19 -6.68
N PHE A 20 11.79 -14.38 -5.87
CA PHE A 20 11.92 -12.94 -6.11
C PHE A 20 12.87 -12.64 -7.26
N VAL A 21 13.93 -13.43 -7.40
CA VAL A 21 14.97 -13.23 -8.40
C VAL A 21 14.59 -13.82 -9.74
N SER A 22 13.85 -14.92 -9.78
CA SER A 22 13.37 -15.53 -11.03
C SER A 22 12.34 -14.67 -11.74
N ASN A 23 11.56 -13.87 -11.00
CA ASN A 23 10.65 -12.89 -11.59
C ASN A 23 11.34 -11.59 -12.07
N LEU A 24 12.62 -11.37 -11.73
CA LEU A 24 13.42 -10.28 -12.29
C LEU A 24 13.74 -10.48 -13.78
N SER A 25 13.63 -11.69 -14.30
CA SER A 25 13.83 -11.97 -15.73
C SER A 25 12.78 -11.32 -16.64
N THR A 26 11.60 -10.96 -16.10
CA THR A 26 10.59 -10.17 -16.82
C THR A 26 11.04 -8.73 -17.08
N PHE A 27 12.07 -8.24 -16.42
CA PHE A 27 12.63 -6.91 -16.69
C PHE A 27 13.64 -6.88 -17.84
N ALA A 28 14.02 -8.03 -18.40
CA ALA A 28 15.09 -8.13 -19.38
C ALA A 28 14.66 -8.70 -20.75
N ALA A 29 13.38 -9.00 -20.96
CA ALA A 29 12.86 -9.38 -22.28
C ALA A 29 12.66 -8.12 -23.12
N SER A 30 13.65 -7.86 -23.96
CA SER A 30 13.63 -6.82 -24.97
C SER A 30 12.64 -7.17 -26.09
N GLY A 31 11.79 -6.20 -26.48
CA GLY A 31 11.23 -6.22 -27.83
C GLY A 31 9.74 -5.85 -27.96
N ALA A 32 8.89 -6.19 -27.03
CA ALA A 32 7.56 -5.60 -26.96
C ALA A 32 7.52 -4.71 -25.72
N ARG A 33 7.25 -3.45 -25.89
CA ARG A 33 6.99 -2.52 -24.78
C ARG A 33 5.67 -2.96 -24.18
N GLU A 34 5.71 -3.98 -23.30
CA GLU A 34 4.56 -4.35 -22.51
C GLU A 34 4.09 -3.08 -21.80
N VAL A 35 2.89 -2.64 -22.12
CA VAL A 35 2.28 -1.49 -21.46
C VAL A 35 2.19 -1.84 -19.98
N ARG A 36 3.09 -1.27 -19.17
CA ARG A 36 3.11 -1.52 -17.73
C ARG A 36 1.79 -1.07 -17.16
N LYS A 37 1.08 -1.99 -16.54
CA LYS A 37 -0.15 -1.68 -15.84
C LYS A 37 0.15 -0.69 -14.72
N GLN A 38 -0.63 0.37 -14.66
CA GLN A 38 -0.49 1.39 -13.61
C GLN A 38 -0.79 0.79 -12.24
N ARG A 39 -0.07 1.26 -11.23
CA ARG A 39 -0.24 0.89 -9.83
C ARG A 39 -0.26 2.15 -8.99
N LEU A 40 -1.21 2.22 -8.07
CA LEU A 40 -1.24 3.23 -7.02
C LEU A 40 -0.69 2.60 -5.74
N VAL A 41 0.25 3.28 -5.10
CA VAL A 41 0.76 2.92 -3.78
C VAL A 41 0.47 4.06 -2.83
N VAL A 42 -0.23 3.78 -1.74
CA VAL A 42 -0.47 4.71 -0.65
C VAL A 42 0.34 4.24 0.55
N MET A 43 1.21 5.10 1.07
CA MET A 43 1.97 4.84 2.29
C MET A 43 1.56 5.86 3.35
N PHE A 44 1.11 5.37 4.48
CA PHE A 44 0.67 6.21 5.60
C PHE A 44 1.54 5.97 6.83
N SER A 45 2.00 7.07 7.43
CA SER A 45 2.71 7.10 8.70
C SER A 45 1.93 7.98 9.69
N PRO A 46 1.33 7.40 10.74
CA PRO A 46 0.36 8.10 11.58
C PRO A 46 0.96 9.08 12.60
N ASN A 47 2.27 9.01 12.86
CA ASN A 47 2.90 9.75 13.97
C ASN A 47 3.26 11.21 13.66
N GLY A 48 2.65 11.77 12.62
CA GLY A 48 2.86 13.16 12.23
C GLY A 48 4.17 13.40 11.48
N THR A 49 4.45 14.67 11.21
CA THR A 49 5.59 15.11 10.41
C THR A 49 6.25 16.28 11.12
N VAL A 50 7.57 16.33 11.12
CA VAL A 50 8.34 17.48 11.60
C VAL A 50 8.33 18.56 10.52
N PRO A 51 7.56 19.65 10.65
CA PRO A 51 7.26 20.56 9.55
C PRO A 51 8.49 21.22 8.93
N TRP A 52 9.42 21.68 9.76
CA TRP A 52 10.63 22.39 9.31
C TRP A 52 11.67 21.49 8.66
N ASP A 53 11.59 20.18 8.85
CA ASP A 53 12.46 19.17 8.22
C ASP A 53 11.81 18.48 7.01
N PHE A 54 10.53 18.73 6.75
CA PHE A 54 9.75 18.07 5.70
C PHE A 54 9.47 18.99 4.52
N TRP A 55 8.72 20.10 4.76
CA TRP A 55 8.30 20.97 3.66
C TRP A 55 9.42 21.88 3.21
N PRO A 56 9.67 21.95 1.87
CA PRO A 56 10.51 22.99 1.30
C PRO A 56 10.06 24.40 1.73
N ASP A 57 10.97 25.34 1.74
CA ASP A 57 10.65 26.75 2.00
C ASP A 57 10.14 27.45 0.74
N GLU A 58 10.57 26.94 -0.43
CA GLU A 58 10.20 27.45 -1.74
C GLU A 58 8.89 26.86 -2.21
N GLU A 59 8.16 27.63 -3.03
CA GLU A 59 6.94 27.23 -3.73
C GLU A 59 7.21 27.08 -5.24
N GLY A 60 6.40 26.24 -5.91
CA GLY A 60 6.47 26.03 -7.34
C GLY A 60 7.39 24.88 -7.75
N GLN A 61 8.01 24.98 -8.93
CA GLN A 61 8.74 23.85 -9.52
C GLN A 61 10.20 23.75 -9.04
N GLN A 62 10.76 24.82 -8.55
CA GLN A 62 12.14 24.86 -8.07
C GLN A 62 12.16 24.96 -6.56
N PHE A 63 12.47 23.87 -5.91
CA PHE A 63 12.52 23.77 -4.45
C PHE A 63 13.66 22.86 -4.00
N THR A 64 14.11 23.05 -2.78
CA THR A 64 15.16 22.25 -2.14
C THR A 64 14.54 21.26 -1.17
N LEU A 65 14.84 19.98 -1.33
CA LEU A 65 14.34 18.95 -0.43
C LEU A 65 14.98 19.07 0.96
N LYS A 66 14.13 19.12 1.98
CA LYS A 66 14.55 19.09 3.37
C LYS A 66 14.98 17.67 3.78
N ARG A 67 15.58 17.56 4.95
CA ARG A 67 16.21 16.33 5.47
C ARG A 67 15.34 15.08 5.35
N ILE A 68 14.04 15.17 5.63
CA ILE A 68 13.13 14.00 5.59
C ILE A 68 12.88 13.54 4.13
N LEU A 69 12.82 14.47 3.19
CA LEU A 69 12.59 14.18 1.77
C LEU A 69 13.89 13.98 0.97
N GLN A 70 15.05 14.21 1.56
CA GLN A 70 16.36 14.07 0.91
C GLN A 70 16.57 12.72 0.21
N PRO A 71 16.13 11.57 0.75
CA PRO A 71 16.24 10.27 0.05
C PRO A 71 15.50 10.20 -1.29
N LEU A 72 14.63 11.15 -1.59
CA LEU A 72 13.88 11.23 -2.84
C LEU A 72 14.53 12.18 -3.87
N GLN A 73 15.75 12.66 -3.61
CA GLN A 73 16.47 13.64 -4.47
C GLN A 73 16.53 13.20 -5.94
N ASP A 74 16.80 11.93 -6.21
CA ASP A 74 16.88 11.38 -7.57
C ASP A 74 15.52 11.33 -8.30
N PHE A 75 14.44 11.62 -7.60
CA PHE A 75 13.07 11.63 -8.13
C PHE A 75 12.44 13.02 -8.04
N GLN A 76 13.19 14.05 -7.74
CA GLN A 76 12.67 15.40 -7.49
C GLN A 76 11.84 15.95 -8.65
N ASP A 77 12.22 15.63 -9.88
CA ASP A 77 11.50 16.00 -11.11
C ASP A 77 10.10 15.36 -11.22
N ARG A 78 9.80 14.39 -10.38
CA ARG A 78 8.54 13.63 -10.33
C ARG A 78 7.81 13.80 -9.02
N LEU A 79 8.30 14.66 -8.12
CA LEU A 79 7.70 14.90 -6.83
C LEU A 79 6.70 16.04 -6.90
N LEU A 80 5.59 15.85 -6.22
CA LEU A 80 4.64 16.90 -5.84
C LEU A 80 4.54 16.91 -4.32
N VAL A 81 5.09 17.95 -3.70
CA VAL A 81 5.02 18.14 -2.24
C VAL A 81 3.87 19.08 -1.92
N LEU A 82 2.86 18.58 -1.24
CA LEU A 82 1.66 19.36 -0.88
C LEU A 82 1.77 19.82 0.59
N LYS A 83 1.54 21.12 0.81
CA LYS A 83 1.46 21.74 2.15
C LYS A 83 0.05 22.27 2.38
N GLY A 84 -0.46 22.13 3.60
CA GLY A 84 -1.76 22.66 3.98
C GLY A 84 -2.96 21.80 3.60
N VAL A 85 -2.74 20.63 3.00
CA VAL A 85 -3.81 19.63 2.80
C VAL A 85 -4.04 18.92 4.13
N CYS A 86 -5.28 18.91 4.59
CA CYS A 86 -5.66 18.25 5.84
C CYS A 86 -7.05 17.63 5.75
N ASP A 87 -7.26 16.58 6.52
CA ASP A 87 -8.57 16.01 6.76
C ASP A 87 -9.36 16.94 7.72
N LYS A 88 -10.47 17.46 7.23
CA LYS A 88 -11.40 18.34 8.01
C LYS A 88 -12.67 17.62 8.43
N VAL A 89 -12.75 16.32 8.23
CA VAL A 89 -13.92 15.52 8.64
C VAL A 89 -14.15 15.66 10.14
N ARG A 90 -15.41 15.78 10.52
CA ARG A 90 -15.87 15.85 11.90
C ARG A 90 -16.80 14.65 12.16
N GLY A 91 -17.59 14.68 13.19
CA GLY A 91 -18.50 13.60 13.58
C GLY A 91 -17.94 12.74 14.70
N ASP A 92 -18.46 11.55 14.80
CA ASP A 92 -18.13 10.60 15.87
C ASP A 92 -16.65 10.14 15.86
N GLY A 93 -16.22 9.64 16.99
CA GLY A 93 -14.85 9.19 17.18
C GLY A 93 -13.87 10.30 17.60
N ASP A 94 -12.73 9.89 18.10
CA ASP A 94 -11.63 10.80 18.40
C ASP A 94 -10.81 11.19 17.18
N ASN A 95 -9.82 12.05 17.36
CA ASN A 95 -8.95 12.51 16.27
C ASN A 95 -8.17 11.37 15.61
N HIS A 96 -7.79 10.33 16.33
CA HIS A 96 -7.05 9.19 15.78
C HIS A 96 -7.99 8.30 14.95
N MET A 97 -9.20 8.04 15.45
CA MET A 97 -10.21 7.27 14.71
C MET A 97 -10.56 7.95 13.38
N ARG A 98 -10.82 9.27 13.42
CA ARG A 98 -11.07 10.06 12.22
C ARG A 98 -9.85 10.16 11.32
N GLY A 99 -8.67 10.43 11.90
CA GLY A 99 -7.42 10.54 11.17
C GLY A 99 -7.06 9.28 10.38
N MET A 100 -7.50 8.10 10.84
CA MET A 100 -7.29 6.83 10.16
C MET A 100 -8.49 6.43 9.31
N GLY A 101 -9.68 6.38 9.89
CA GLY A 101 -10.89 5.89 9.21
C GLY A 101 -11.40 6.83 8.12
N CYS A 102 -11.16 8.13 8.24
CA CYS A 102 -11.59 9.11 7.24
C CYS A 102 -10.50 9.50 6.23
N LEU A 103 -9.25 9.07 6.43
CA LEU A 103 -8.10 9.47 5.60
C LEU A 103 -8.31 9.26 4.10
N LEU A 104 -8.76 8.09 3.70
CA LEU A 104 -8.97 7.74 2.29
C LEU A 104 -10.45 7.77 1.88
N THR A 105 -11.37 7.95 2.83
CA THR A 105 -12.81 8.06 2.53
C THR A 105 -13.27 9.51 2.40
N GLY A 106 -12.66 10.44 3.14
CA GLY A 106 -13.06 11.84 3.18
C GLY A 106 -14.47 12.09 3.75
N ILE A 107 -15.07 11.09 4.40
CA ILE A 107 -16.43 11.16 4.96
C ILE A 107 -16.44 10.69 6.42
N GLU A 108 -17.51 11.06 7.13
CA GLU A 108 -17.66 10.80 8.56
C GLU A 108 -17.76 9.30 8.88
N LEU A 109 -17.34 8.95 10.08
CA LEU A 109 -17.63 7.65 10.67
C LEU A 109 -19.12 7.60 11.05
N PHE A 110 -19.72 6.40 10.98
CA PHE A 110 -21.03 6.20 11.53
C PHE A 110 -21.01 6.35 13.07
N PRO A 111 -22.15 6.72 13.69
CA PRO A 111 -22.35 6.48 15.09
C PRO A 111 -22.13 5.00 15.43
N GLY A 112 -21.52 4.73 16.57
CA GLY A 112 -21.24 3.36 16.97
C GLY A 112 -20.62 3.26 18.35
N ASN A 113 -20.22 2.07 18.70
CA ASN A 113 -19.70 1.72 20.03
C ASN A 113 -18.28 1.14 20.00
N ILE A 114 -17.58 1.27 18.87
CA ILE A 114 -16.18 0.88 18.79
C ILE A 114 -15.38 1.89 19.60
N GLN A 115 -14.86 1.45 20.73
CA GLN A 115 -14.10 2.29 21.63
C GLN A 115 -12.67 2.46 21.12
N GLY A 116 -12.25 3.71 20.91
CA GLY A 116 -10.87 4.08 20.63
C GLY A 116 -10.06 4.30 21.92
N GLY A 117 -9.01 5.09 21.84
CA GLY A 117 -8.17 5.47 22.98
C GLY A 117 -8.76 6.56 23.88
N SER A 118 -9.89 7.15 23.50
CA SER A 118 -10.64 8.16 24.26
C SER A 118 -12.09 7.72 24.46
N ASP A 119 -12.84 8.42 25.31
CA ASP A 119 -14.24 8.13 25.58
C ASP A 119 -15.22 8.61 24.48
N THR A 120 -14.75 8.65 23.24
CA THR A 120 -15.55 9.05 22.07
C THR A 120 -15.65 7.87 21.11
N PRO A 121 -16.60 6.95 21.30
CA PRO A 121 -16.77 5.81 20.40
C PRO A 121 -17.29 6.22 19.02
N ALA A 122 -17.07 5.38 18.03
CA ALA A 122 -17.61 5.55 16.70
C ALA A 122 -17.93 4.19 16.06
N GLY A 123 -18.60 4.21 14.92
CA GLY A 123 -18.69 3.11 13.98
C GLY A 123 -17.61 3.16 12.92
N TRP A 124 -17.76 2.38 11.87
CA TRP A 124 -16.90 2.38 10.71
C TRP A 124 -17.19 3.56 9.78
N ALA A 125 -16.31 3.80 8.79
CA ALA A 125 -16.54 4.85 7.79
C ALA A 125 -17.83 4.60 6.99
N SER A 126 -18.51 5.69 6.64
CA SER A 126 -19.83 5.66 6.00
C SER A 126 -19.77 5.47 4.48
N GLY A 127 -18.59 5.22 3.90
CA GLY A 127 -18.47 4.99 2.46
C GLY A 127 -17.19 4.27 2.03
N ILE A 128 -17.02 4.18 0.72
CA ILE A 128 -15.85 3.58 0.09
C ILE A 128 -14.64 4.50 0.16
N SER A 129 -13.45 3.94 0.28
CA SER A 129 -12.19 4.69 0.20
C SER A 129 -11.71 4.85 -1.25
N ILE A 130 -10.96 5.92 -1.52
CA ILE A 130 -10.49 6.27 -2.87
C ILE A 130 -9.60 5.19 -3.48
N ASP A 131 -8.76 4.53 -2.68
CA ASP A 131 -7.92 3.41 -3.12
C ASP A 131 -8.78 2.23 -3.63
N GLN A 132 -9.88 1.92 -2.93
CA GLN A 132 -10.79 0.85 -3.33
C GLN A 132 -11.66 1.24 -4.54
N GLU A 133 -12.03 2.51 -4.66
CA GLU A 133 -12.72 3.00 -5.86
C GLU A 133 -11.82 2.93 -7.09
N ILE A 134 -10.55 3.34 -6.97
CA ILE A 134 -9.55 3.21 -8.03
C ILE A 134 -9.31 1.73 -8.36
N ALA A 135 -9.20 0.86 -7.36
CA ALA A 135 -9.06 -0.57 -7.57
C ALA A 135 -10.24 -1.16 -8.37
N ARG A 136 -11.47 -0.77 -8.01
CA ARG A 136 -12.69 -1.17 -8.73
C ARG A 136 -12.66 -0.72 -10.19
N PHE A 137 -12.29 0.54 -10.43
CA PHE A 137 -12.16 1.10 -11.78
C PHE A 137 -11.11 0.35 -12.62
N LEU A 138 -9.92 0.11 -12.06
CA LEU A 138 -8.84 -0.60 -12.77
C LEU A 138 -9.20 -2.07 -13.04
N GLN A 139 -9.89 -2.74 -12.13
CA GLN A 139 -10.32 -4.13 -12.29
C GLN A 139 -11.49 -4.32 -13.26
N SER A 140 -12.25 -3.27 -13.54
CA SER A 140 -13.36 -3.33 -14.49
C SER A 140 -12.92 -3.42 -15.95
N ARG A 141 -11.67 -3.13 -16.25
CA ARG A 141 -11.11 -3.09 -17.61
C ARG A 141 -10.07 -4.17 -17.82
N GLU A 142 -10.12 -4.88 -18.93
CA GLU A 142 -9.18 -5.95 -19.25
C GLU A 142 -7.73 -5.47 -19.32
N GLU A 143 -7.50 -4.30 -19.89
CA GLU A 143 -6.17 -3.72 -20.11
C GLU A 143 -5.47 -3.36 -18.79
N THR A 144 -6.24 -3.00 -17.76
CA THR A 144 -5.71 -2.58 -16.46
C THR A 144 -5.86 -3.63 -15.37
N ARG A 145 -6.70 -4.64 -15.59
CA ARG A 145 -6.96 -5.71 -14.62
C ARG A 145 -5.67 -6.42 -14.22
N THR A 146 -5.51 -6.61 -12.92
CA THR A 146 -4.44 -7.40 -12.32
C THR A 146 -5.01 -8.58 -11.53
N ARG A 147 -4.16 -9.52 -11.14
CA ARG A 147 -4.56 -10.69 -10.33
C ARG A 147 -5.22 -10.28 -9.01
N PHE A 148 -4.72 -9.24 -8.38
CA PHE A 148 -5.29 -8.67 -7.15
C PHE A 148 -5.75 -7.25 -7.44
N GLY A 149 -6.97 -6.91 -7.04
CA GLY A 149 -7.50 -5.56 -7.16
C GLY A 149 -6.77 -4.58 -6.27
N SER A 150 -6.52 -5.01 -5.04
CA SER A 150 -5.76 -4.27 -4.04
C SER A 150 -5.00 -5.21 -3.10
N LEU A 151 -4.00 -4.67 -2.43
CA LEU A 151 -3.21 -5.35 -1.41
C LEU A 151 -3.01 -4.39 -0.25
N GLU A 152 -3.55 -4.73 0.90
CA GLU A 152 -3.45 -3.94 2.11
C GLU A 152 -2.39 -4.53 3.04
N PHE A 153 -1.32 -3.76 3.25
CA PHE A 153 -0.23 -4.12 4.13
C PHE A 153 -0.31 -3.35 5.44
N GLY A 154 0.06 -3.99 6.53
CA GLY A 154 0.20 -3.38 7.83
C GLY A 154 1.61 -3.55 8.40
N VAL A 155 1.94 -2.75 9.40
CA VAL A 155 3.15 -2.91 10.20
C VAL A 155 2.75 -2.78 11.66
N MET A 156 2.96 -3.83 12.45
CA MET A 156 2.62 -3.88 13.87
C MET A 156 1.16 -3.50 14.15
N VAL A 157 0.24 -4.01 13.34
CA VAL A 157 -1.19 -3.76 13.50
C VAL A 157 -1.71 -4.62 14.65
N PRO A 158 -2.35 -4.02 15.68
CA PRO A 158 -2.93 -4.80 16.77
C PRO A 158 -4.01 -5.76 16.29
N ASP A 159 -4.12 -6.92 16.94
CA ASP A 159 -5.15 -7.97 16.70
C ASP A 159 -6.55 -7.53 17.14
N ARG A 160 -6.93 -6.30 16.85
CA ARG A 160 -8.26 -5.79 17.13
C ARG A 160 -8.85 -5.11 15.91
N ALA A 161 -10.14 -5.21 15.73
CA ALA A 161 -10.86 -4.56 14.65
C ALA A 161 -11.43 -3.23 15.17
N ASP A 162 -10.72 -2.14 14.93
CA ASP A 162 -11.17 -0.80 15.25
C ASP A 162 -10.77 0.21 14.16
N THR A 163 -11.29 1.43 14.24
CA THR A 163 -11.05 2.49 13.28
C THR A 163 -9.61 3.03 13.29
N TRP A 164 -8.82 2.74 14.31
CA TRP A 164 -7.40 3.09 14.36
C TRP A 164 -6.53 2.21 13.47
N THR A 165 -7.06 1.07 13.05
CA THR A 165 -6.33 0.04 12.31
C THR A 165 -6.84 -0.15 10.89
N ARG A 166 -7.80 0.66 10.45
CA ARG A 166 -8.46 0.53 9.14
C ARG A 166 -8.51 1.85 8.40
N MET A 167 -7.83 1.93 7.25
CA MET A 167 -7.86 3.11 6.39
C MET A 167 -8.54 2.85 5.04
N SER A 168 -8.64 1.58 4.62
CA SER A 168 -9.28 1.17 3.36
C SER A 168 -10.66 0.59 3.62
N TYR A 169 -11.63 0.94 2.78
CA TYR A 169 -13.04 0.53 2.90
C TYR A 169 -13.64 0.16 1.55
N LEU A 170 -14.21 -1.03 1.43
CA LEU A 170 -14.93 -1.48 0.23
C LEU A 170 -16.30 -0.80 0.07
N GLY A 171 -16.74 -0.06 1.05
CA GLY A 171 -18.02 0.64 1.12
C GLY A 171 -18.39 0.94 2.57
N ALA A 172 -19.58 1.49 2.79
CA ALA A 172 -20.09 1.80 4.11
C ALA A 172 -20.05 0.56 5.04
N ASN A 173 -19.47 0.72 6.23
CA ASN A 173 -19.30 -0.35 7.22
C ASN A 173 -18.52 -1.60 6.71
N LYS A 174 -17.66 -1.43 5.69
CA LYS A 174 -16.88 -2.54 5.12
C LYS A 174 -15.38 -2.25 5.14
N PRO A 175 -14.77 -2.19 6.33
CA PRO A 175 -13.33 -1.98 6.45
C PRO A 175 -12.55 -3.17 5.89
N VAL A 176 -11.39 -2.89 5.32
CA VAL A 176 -10.44 -3.92 4.87
C VAL A 176 -9.35 -4.08 5.92
N ALA A 177 -9.16 -5.30 6.39
CA ALA A 177 -8.09 -5.61 7.34
C ALA A 177 -6.74 -5.68 6.60
N PRO A 178 -5.73 -4.94 7.05
CA PRO A 178 -4.38 -5.09 6.50
C PRO A 178 -3.75 -6.41 6.96
N ILE A 179 -2.85 -6.93 6.14
CA ILE A 179 -2.02 -8.09 6.47
C ILE A 179 -0.66 -7.56 6.93
N ASP A 180 -0.28 -7.85 8.16
CA ASP A 180 0.98 -7.43 8.77
C ASP A 180 2.01 -8.57 8.92
N ASP A 181 1.58 -9.83 8.76
CA ASP A 181 2.46 -10.98 8.67
C ASP A 181 3.01 -11.13 7.23
N PRO A 182 4.32 -10.96 7.01
CA PRO A 182 4.92 -11.09 5.68
C PRO A 182 4.78 -12.50 5.09
N TYR A 183 4.75 -13.54 5.91
CA TYR A 183 4.54 -14.91 5.45
C TYR A 183 3.10 -15.14 4.99
N GLN A 184 2.12 -14.54 5.67
CA GLN A 184 0.73 -14.58 5.24
C GLN A 184 0.55 -13.86 3.91
N MET A 185 1.15 -12.67 3.75
CA MET A 185 1.12 -11.95 2.50
C MET A 185 1.83 -12.72 1.38
N PHE A 186 2.96 -13.33 1.66
CA PHE A 186 3.67 -14.20 0.70
C PHE A 186 2.78 -15.36 0.24
N ARG A 187 2.12 -16.05 1.15
CA ARG A 187 1.17 -17.13 0.81
C ARG A 187 0.00 -16.61 -0.04
N ARG A 188 -0.54 -15.42 0.28
CA ARG A 188 -1.60 -14.79 -0.54
C ARG A 188 -1.12 -14.52 -1.96
N LEU A 189 0.10 -14.02 -2.12
CA LEU A 189 0.66 -13.67 -3.43
C LEU A 189 1.05 -14.89 -4.26
N TYR A 190 1.62 -15.92 -3.65
CA TYR A 190 2.30 -17.02 -4.35
C TYR A 190 1.75 -18.42 -4.05
N GLY A 191 0.89 -18.59 -3.06
CA GLY A 191 0.41 -19.92 -2.62
C GLY A 191 -0.26 -20.76 -3.71
N GLN A 192 -0.89 -20.14 -4.71
CA GLN A 192 -1.46 -20.86 -5.85
C GLN A 192 -0.43 -21.27 -6.92
N VAL A 193 0.72 -20.62 -6.95
CA VAL A 193 1.81 -20.96 -7.89
C VAL A 193 2.46 -22.27 -7.46
N GLN A 194 2.68 -22.46 -6.17
CA GLN A 194 3.23 -23.70 -5.61
C GLN A 194 2.29 -24.89 -5.81
N GLN A 195 0.97 -24.72 -5.71
CA GLN A 195 0.02 -25.80 -5.98
C GLN A 195 0.00 -26.23 -7.46
N ARG A 196 0.21 -25.32 -8.41
CA ARG A 196 0.31 -25.66 -9.84
C ARG A 196 1.58 -26.43 -10.17
N GLU A 197 2.71 -26.03 -9.60
CA GLU A 197 4.00 -26.71 -9.82
C GLU A 197 4.00 -28.15 -9.22
N VAL A 198 3.34 -28.33 -8.08
CA VAL A 198 3.16 -29.68 -7.49
C VAL A 198 2.23 -30.54 -8.33
N LEU A 199 1.16 -29.97 -8.90
CA LEU A 199 0.23 -30.72 -9.75
C LEU A 199 0.79 -31.05 -11.13
N THR A 200 1.65 -30.20 -11.70
CA THR A 200 2.36 -30.50 -12.97
C THR A 200 3.51 -31.46 -12.79
N GLY A 201 4.21 -31.45 -11.65
CA GLY A 201 5.27 -32.40 -11.32
C GLY A 201 4.79 -33.81 -10.87
N VAL A 202 3.49 -34.03 -10.74
CA VAL A 202 2.88 -35.35 -10.43
C VAL A 202 2.37 -36.06 -11.72
N LEU A 203 2.37 -35.36 -12.87
CA LEU A 203 1.89 -35.88 -14.15
C LEU A 203 3.01 -36.19 -15.16
N ASP A 204 4.28 -35.97 -14.78
CA ASP A 204 5.50 -36.42 -15.48
C ASP A 204 6.17 -37.57 -14.68
#